data_cadaa17e4d6f5e43a3caa7fb18103e81
#
_entry.id   cadaa17e4d6f5e43a3caa7fb18103e81
#
_cell.length_a   1.000
_cell.length_b   1.000
_cell.length_c   1.000
_cell.angle_alpha   90.00
_cell.angle_beta   90.00
_cell.angle_gamma   90.00
#
_symmetry.space_group_name_H-M   'P 1'
#
loop_
_entity.id
_entity.type
_entity.pdbx_description
1 polymer ?
#
loop_
_entity_poly.entity_id
_entity_poly.type
_entity_poly.pdbx_seq_one_letter_code
_entity_poly.pdbx_strand_id
1 'polypeptide(L)'
;MRVLDSHLHLWDPSVLDYPWLEGPLRARFAAEEIAGTIGEVGDERGFVFVQADCLEAQYLDEIDWVTSLAEQVGVRGIVAGARLDRGAATVRHLDAFAERPLVVGVRHLLQGEPVGFAATPAFRAGAAALAERGLTFDACVRGEGQLRDVIRLAAEMPELRIVLDHLGKPAVGTAATPSLPSAEWANALTALAAHSQVFCKLSGLPAEARGSWSAEQTEPFFDVALEAFGPERLMVGSDWPVSAVTASGWNSGADAALDAGAIGAWADAVASWAASRAVDVDAILWSNAERFYRLS
;
A
#
# COMPACT_ATOMS: atom_id res chain seq x y z
N MET A 1 11.62 -17.62 7.26
CA MET A 1 11.10 -16.26 7.56
C MET A 1 9.65 -16.19 7.10
N ARG A 2 8.72 -15.67 7.90
CA ARG A 2 7.34 -15.45 7.45
C ARG A 2 7.15 -14.01 6.97
N VAL A 3 6.35 -13.83 5.92
CA VAL A 3 6.10 -12.52 5.31
C VAL A 3 4.61 -12.34 5.03
N LEU A 4 4.02 -11.32 5.63
CA LEU A 4 2.70 -10.81 5.33
C LEU A 4 2.87 -9.49 4.55
N ASP A 5 2.82 -9.60 3.23
CA ASP A 5 2.91 -8.45 2.34
C ASP A 5 1.64 -7.61 2.45
N SER A 6 1.76 -6.43 3.04
CA SER A 6 0.63 -5.55 3.33
C SER A 6 0.16 -4.70 2.14
N HIS A 7 0.78 -4.87 0.96
CA HIS A 7 0.46 -4.06 -0.22
C HIS A 7 0.72 -4.81 -1.53
N LEU A 8 -0.23 -5.63 -1.92
CA LEU A 8 -0.22 -6.38 -3.17
C LEU A 8 -1.33 -5.88 -4.08
N HIS A 9 -1.07 -5.77 -5.37
CA HIS A 9 -2.11 -5.59 -6.40
C HIS A 9 -2.22 -6.82 -7.27
N LEU A 10 -3.44 -7.12 -7.68
CA LEU A 10 -3.77 -8.10 -8.71
C LEU A 10 -4.75 -7.45 -9.68
N TRP A 11 -4.66 -7.78 -10.95
CA TRP A 11 -5.65 -7.36 -11.96
C TRP A 11 -5.64 -8.27 -13.18
N ASP A 12 -6.78 -8.30 -13.86
CA ASP A 12 -6.95 -8.92 -15.16
C ASP A 12 -7.76 -7.99 -16.06
N PRO A 13 -7.14 -7.34 -17.06
CA PRO A 13 -7.83 -6.42 -17.97
C PRO A 13 -8.87 -7.10 -18.88
N SER A 14 -8.93 -8.43 -18.89
CA SER A 14 -9.99 -9.18 -19.58
C SER A 14 -11.25 -9.36 -18.73
N VAL A 15 -11.14 -9.10 -17.41
CA VAL A 15 -12.24 -9.28 -16.44
C VAL A 15 -12.79 -7.93 -15.98
N LEU A 16 -11.93 -6.97 -15.69
CA LEU A 16 -12.28 -5.64 -15.18
C LEU A 16 -11.56 -4.54 -15.96
N ASP A 17 -12.12 -3.35 -15.97
CA ASP A 17 -11.57 -2.20 -16.65
C ASP A 17 -10.63 -1.38 -15.74
N TYR A 18 -9.38 -1.24 -16.16
CA TYR A 18 -8.35 -0.45 -15.47
C TYR A 18 -7.80 0.64 -16.41
N PRO A 19 -8.42 1.83 -16.45
CA PRO A 19 -8.07 2.86 -17.44
C PRO A 19 -6.66 3.42 -17.36
N TRP A 20 -6.01 3.23 -16.22
CA TRP A 20 -4.66 3.76 -15.94
C TRP A 20 -3.52 2.86 -16.44
N LEU A 21 -3.80 1.60 -16.82
CA LEU A 21 -2.77 0.64 -17.20
C LEU A 21 -2.04 1.07 -18.46
N GLU A 22 -0.71 1.13 -18.38
CA GLU A 22 0.18 1.50 -19.48
C GLU A 22 1.39 0.56 -19.55
N GLY A 23 1.99 0.47 -20.74
CA GLY A 23 3.23 -0.29 -20.95
C GLY A 23 3.15 -1.72 -20.41
N PRO A 24 4.16 -2.17 -19.66
CA PRO A 24 4.22 -3.55 -19.14
C PRO A 24 3.11 -3.87 -18.13
N LEU A 25 2.47 -2.86 -17.55
CA LEU A 25 1.36 -3.05 -16.59
C LEU A 25 0.03 -3.40 -17.28
N ARG A 26 -0.07 -3.34 -18.61
CA ARG A 26 -1.28 -3.78 -19.34
C ARG A 26 -1.48 -5.29 -19.34
N ALA A 27 -0.49 -6.05 -18.92
CA ALA A 27 -0.60 -7.49 -18.81
C ALA A 27 -1.54 -7.89 -17.65
N ARG A 28 -1.93 -9.14 -17.62
CA ARG A 28 -2.60 -9.78 -16.50
C ARG A 28 -1.60 -10.00 -15.37
N PHE A 29 -2.04 -9.77 -14.13
CA PHE A 29 -1.32 -10.06 -12.90
C PHE A 29 -2.27 -10.71 -11.90
N ALA A 30 -2.27 -12.04 -11.87
CA ALA A 30 -3.15 -12.86 -11.06
C ALA A 30 -2.35 -14.00 -10.39
N ALA A 31 -3.02 -15.08 -10.00
CA ALA A 31 -2.42 -16.15 -9.22
C ALA A 31 -1.24 -16.85 -9.92
N GLU A 32 -1.29 -16.99 -11.24
CA GLU A 32 -0.23 -17.65 -12.00
C GLU A 32 1.04 -16.79 -12.08
N GLU A 33 0.86 -15.49 -12.31
CA GLU A 33 1.96 -14.54 -12.42
C GLU A 33 2.67 -14.36 -11.07
N ILE A 34 1.92 -14.25 -9.97
CA ILE A 34 2.52 -14.11 -8.65
C ILE A 34 3.24 -15.38 -8.20
N ALA A 35 2.72 -16.56 -8.54
CA ALA A 35 3.37 -17.83 -8.21
C ALA A 35 4.81 -17.92 -8.76
N GLY A 36 5.07 -17.29 -9.91
CA GLY A 36 6.41 -17.18 -10.49
C GLY A 36 7.35 -16.22 -9.76
N THR A 37 6.84 -15.37 -8.88
CA THR A 37 7.61 -14.28 -8.22
C THR A 37 7.91 -14.53 -6.74
N ILE A 38 7.26 -15.53 -6.13
CA ILE A 38 7.34 -15.78 -4.68
C ILE A 38 8.65 -16.48 -4.26
N GLY A 39 9.44 -16.99 -5.20
CA GLY A 39 10.69 -17.72 -4.91
C GLY A 39 10.44 -19.11 -4.29
N GLU A 40 11.53 -19.83 -3.95
CA GLU A 40 11.41 -21.18 -3.39
C GLU A 40 10.75 -21.17 -2.01
N VAL A 41 9.84 -22.11 -1.84
CA VAL A 41 8.99 -22.31 -0.68
C VAL A 41 9.81 -22.77 0.52
N GLY A 42 9.77 -22.02 1.58
CA GLY A 42 10.27 -22.38 2.92
C GLY A 42 9.60 -21.52 3.97
N ASP A 43 8.99 -20.42 3.56
CA ASP A 43 8.49 -19.38 4.44
C ASP A 43 6.95 -19.28 4.35
N GLU A 44 6.31 -19.07 5.49
CA GLU A 44 4.89 -18.74 5.52
C GLU A 44 4.68 -17.38 4.86
N ARG A 45 3.78 -17.32 3.87
CA ARG A 45 3.45 -16.09 3.15
C ARG A 45 1.96 -15.80 3.21
N GLY A 46 1.63 -14.55 3.35
CA GLY A 46 0.29 -14.02 3.23
C GLY A 46 0.31 -12.65 2.54
N PHE A 47 -0.84 -12.25 2.03
CA PHE A 47 -0.96 -10.99 1.31
C PHE A 47 -2.20 -10.22 1.76
N VAL A 48 -2.06 -8.89 1.85
CA VAL A 48 -3.19 -7.97 1.86
C VAL A 48 -3.30 -7.37 0.46
N PHE A 49 -4.35 -7.75 -0.24
CA PHE A 49 -4.66 -7.12 -1.52
C PHE A 49 -5.11 -5.68 -1.29
N VAL A 50 -4.61 -4.77 -2.10
CA VAL A 50 -5.07 -3.37 -2.13
C VAL A 50 -5.66 -3.10 -3.50
N GLN A 51 -6.85 -2.49 -3.55
CA GLN A 51 -7.57 -2.17 -4.78
C GLN A 51 -6.64 -1.61 -5.86
N ALA A 52 -6.85 -1.99 -7.13
CA ALA A 52 -5.97 -1.65 -8.25
C ALA A 52 -6.53 -0.55 -9.16
N ASP A 53 -7.43 0.29 -8.66
CA ASP A 53 -8.03 1.44 -9.36
C ASP A 53 -8.78 1.04 -10.66
N CYS A 54 -9.61 0.01 -10.55
CA CYS A 54 -10.60 -0.31 -11.57
C CYS A 54 -11.69 0.78 -11.64
N LEU A 55 -12.58 0.71 -12.62
CA LEU A 55 -13.70 1.65 -12.70
C LEU A 55 -14.53 1.62 -11.41
N GLU A 56 -14.99 2.79 -10.94
CA GLU A 56 -15.80 2.94 -9.70
C GLU A 56 -17.00 1.99 -9.68
N ALA A 57 -17.63 1.75 -10.82
CA ALA A 57 -18.77 0.84 -10.94
C ALA A 57 -18.41 -0.64 -10.71
N GLN A 58 -17.14 -0.99 -10.76
CA GLN A 58 -16.62 -2.37 -10.66
C GLN A 58 -15.92 -2.66 -9.32
N TYR A 59 -15.94 -1.75 -8.35
CA TYR A 59 -15.23 -1.95 -7.06
C TYR A 59 -15.71 -3.21 -6.31
N LEU A 60 -16.99 -3.57 -6.37
CA LEU A 60 -17.48 -4.80 -5.74
C LEU A 60 -17.08 -6.04 -6.56
N ASP A 61 -17.06 -5.93 -7.87
CA ASP A 61 -16.62 -7.01 -8.75
C ASP A 61 -15.13 -7.32 -8.56
N GLU A 62 -14.30 -6.28 -8.30
CA GLU A 62 -12.88 -6.44 -7.96
C GLU A 62 -12.71 -7.25 -6.67
N ILE A 63 -13.49 -6.93 -5.62
CA ILE A 63 -13.46 -7.68 -4.36
C ILE A 63 -13.85 -9.14 -4.60
N ASP A 64 -14.92 -9.39 -5.35
CA ASP A 64 -15.44 -10.75 -5.60
C ASP A 64 -14.46 -11.56 -6.46
N TRP A 65 -13.82 -10.92 -7.46
CA TRP A 65 -12.78 -11.54 -8.27
C TRP A 65 -11.55 -11.90 -7.43
N VAL A 66 -11.01 -10.98 -6.62
CA VAL A 66 -9.86 -11.25 -5.74
C VAL A 66 -10.19 -12.31 -4.69
N THR A 67 -11.42 -12.29 -4.15
CA THR A 67 -11.87 -13.33 -3.22
C THR A 67 -11.84 -14.72 -3.85
N SER A 68 -12.16 -14.84 -5.14
CA SER A 68 -12.07 -16.11 -5.88
C SER A 68 -10.65 -16.65 -6.02
N LEU A 69 -9.63 -15.78 -5.94
CA LEU A 69 -8.22 -16.13 -6.02
C LEU A 69 -7.55 -16.27 -4.63
N ALA A 70 -8.25 -15.89 -3.55
CA ALA A 70 -7.66 -15.66 -2.25
C ALA A 70 -6.92 -16.89 -1.70
N GLU A 71 -7.50 -18.08 -1.79
CA GLU A 71 -6.87 -19.32 -1.32
C GLU A 71 -5.62 -19.66 -2.14
N GLN A 72 -5.66 -19.50 -3.46
CA GLN A 72 -4.53 -19.84 -4.35
C GLN A 72 -3.36 -18.89 -4.17
N VAL A 73 -3.63 -17.60 -3.96
CA VAL A 73 -2.60 -16.55 -3.79
C VAL A 73 -2.12 -16.47 -2.35
N GLY A 74 -2.96 -16.79 -1.38
CA GLY A 74 -2.71 -16.55 0.04
C GLY A 74 -3.16 -15.15 0.49
N VAL A 75 -4.21 -14.58 -0.13
CA VAL A 75 -4.79 -13.31 0.30
C VAL A 75 -5.55 -13.50 1.61
N ARG A 76 -5.15 -12.75 2.64
CA ARG A 76 -5.73 -12.79 3.99
C ARG A 76 -6.61 -11.59 4.30
N GLY A 77 -6.52 -10.53 3.51
CA GLY A 77 -7.33 -9.33 3.65
C GLY A 77 -7.40 -8.53 2.36
N ILE A 78 -8.47 -7.77 2.20
CA ILE A 78 -8.73 -6.92 1.04
C ILE A 78 -8.95 -5.48 1.51
N VAL A 79 -8.13 -4.57 1.01
CA VAL A 79 -8.36 -3.12 1.09
C VAL A 79 -9.10 -2.71 -0.18
N ALA A 80 -10.39 -2.52 -0.05
CA ALA A 80 -11.30 -2.31 -1.17
C ALA A 80 -11.29 -0.87 -1.69
N GLY A 81 -11.64 -0.68 -2.96
CA GLY A 81 -11.93 0.64 -3.52
C GLY A 81 -13.24 1.20 -2.99
N ALA A 82 -13.26 2.47 -2.59
CA ALA A 82 -14.50 3.19 -2.29
C ALA A 82 -14.32 4.70 -2.43
N ARG A 83 -15.34 5.36 -2.97
CA ARG A 83 -15.43 6.83 -2.95
C ARG A 83 -16.02 7.28 -1.61
N LEU A 84 -15.23 7.97 -0.80
CA LEU A 84 -15.65 8.43 0.53
C LEU A 84 -16.43 9.76 0.51
N ASP A 85 -16.52 10.40 -0.65
CA ASP A 85 -17.14 11.71 -0.85
C ASP A 85 -18.56 11.67 -1.41
N ARG A 86 -19.20 10.48 -1.54
CA ARG A 86 -20.50 10.29 -2.20
C ARG A 86 -21.69 10.23 -1.23
N GLY A 87 -21.49 10.59 0.04
CA GLY A 87 -22.57 10.65 1.05
C GLY A 87 -23.33 9.31 1.19
N ALA A 88 -24.63 9.31 0.96
CA ALA A 88 -25.42 8.10 1.11
C ALA A 88 -25.01 6.95 0.15
N ALA A 89 -24.41 7.26 -1.00
CA ALA A 89 -23.88 6.21 -1.89
C ALA A 89 -22.63 5.56 -1.28
N THR A 90 -21.76 6.34 -0.62
CA THR A 90 -20.64 5.79 0.17
C THR A 90 -21.15 4.81 1.22
N VAL A 91 -22.13 5.20 2.03
CA VAL A 91 -22.68 4.36 3.11
C VAL A 91 -23.21 3.03 2.54
N ARG A 92 -24.03 3.07 1.50
CA ARG A 92 -24.54 1.84 0.86
C ARG A 92 -23.43 0.94 0.30
N HIS A 93 -22.38 1.53 -0.26
CA HIS A 93 -21.24 0.77 -0.78
C HIS A 93 -20.48 0.08 0.37
N LEU A 94 -20.23 0.78 1.47
CA LEU A 94 -19.60 0.22 2.66
C LEU A 94 -20.46 -0.87 3.33
N ASP A 95 -21.78 -0.73 3.31
CA ASP A 95 -22.71 -1.75 3.83
C ASP A 95 -22.63 -3.07 3.05
N ALA A 96 -22.33 -3.01 1.74
CA ALA A 96 -22.15 -4.20 0.91
C ALA A 96 -20.89 -5.03 1.31
N PHE A 97 -19.96 -4.46 2.07
CA PHE A 97 -18.78 -5.19 2.57
C PHE A 97 -19.13 -6.19 3.68
N ALA A 98 -20.29 -6.04 4.33
CA ALA A 98 -20.72 -6.99 5.37
C ALA A 98 -20.85 -8.45 4.86
N GLU A 99 -21.09 -8.62 3.55
CA GLU A 99 -21.14 -9.93 2.89
C GLU A 99 -19.79 -10.39 2.33
N ARG A 100 -18.72 -9.63 2.56
CA ARG A 100 -17.37 -9.84 2.01
C ARG A 100 -16.33 -9.90 3.14
N PRO A 101 -16.22 -11.02 3.84
CA PRO A 101 -15.46 -11.14 5.08
C PRO A 101 -13.96 -10.86 4.96
N LEU A 102 -13.40 -10.93 3.74
CA LEU A 102 -11.99 -10.56 3.50
C LEU A 102 -11.77 -9.05 3.47
N VAL A 103 -12.81 -8.20 3.37
CA VAL A 103 -12.63 -6.75 3.37
C VAL A 103 -12.28 -6.26 4.76
N VAL A 104 -11.09 -5.70 4.91
CA VAL A 104 -10.53 -5.22 6.18
C VAL A 104 -10.33 -3.69 6.19
N GLY A 105 -10.35 -3.06 5.04
CA GLY A 105 -10.11 -1.63 4.90
C GLY A 105 -10.54 -1.08 3.55
N VAL A 106 -10.30 0.21 3.38
CA VAL A 106 -10.64 0.96 2.16
C VAL A 106 -9.48 1.82 1.72
N ARG A 107 -9.28 1.92 0.42
CA ARG A 107 -8.43 2.92 -0.20
C ARG A 107 -9.25 3.83 -1.12
N HIS A 108 -9.24 5.13 -0.82
CA HIS A 108 -9.57 6.19 -1.75
C HIS A 108 -8.27 6.86 -2.18
N LEU A 109 -7.93 6.81 -3.46
CA LEU A 109 -6.66 7.34 -3.97
C LEU A 109 -6.61 8.86 -3.87
N LEU A 110 -6.10 9.37 -2.75
CA LEU A 110 -5.96 10.81 -2.52
C LEU A 110 -4.92 11.44 -3.46
N GLN A 111 -3.95 10.66 -3.96
CA GLN A 111 -2.94 11.17 -4.88
C GLN A 111 -3.50 11.76 -6.18
N GLY A 112 -4.69 11.33 -6.59
CA GLY A 112 -5.42 11.88 -7.75
C GLY A 112 -6.31 13.08 -7.42
N GLU A 113 -6.47 13.41 -6.13
CA GLU A 113 -7.36 14.46 -5.66
C GLU A 113 -6.59 15.76 -5.34
N PRO A 114 -7.24 16.93 -5.39
CA PRO A 114 -6.58 18.17 -5.01
C PRO A 114 -6.25 18.21 -3.51
N VAL A 115 -5.21 18.97 -3.14
CA VAL A 115 -4.90 19.27 -1.73
C VAL A 115 -6.12 19.91 -1.07
N GLY A 116 -6.45 19.46 0.14
CA GLY A 116 -7.65 19.86 0.87
C GLY A 116 -8.86 18.95 0.65
N PHE A 117 -8.78 17.97 -0.27
CA PHE A 117 -9.90 17.08 -0.55
C PHE A 117 -10.31 16.25 0.68
N ALA A 118 -9.34 15.68 1.40
CA ALA A 118 -9.62 14.90 2.62
C ALA A 118 -10.18 15.76 3.78
N ALA A 119 -10.06 17.09 3.70
CA ALA A 119 -10.65 18.02 4.66
C ALA A 119 -12.11 18.38 4.32
N THR A 120 -12.65 17.96 3.17
CA THR A 120 -14.03 18.27 2.80
C THR A 120 -15.03 17.56 3.72
N PRO A 121 -16.18 18.19 4.03
CA PRO A 121 -17.20 17.56 4.87
C PRO A 121 -17.70 16.23 4.32
N ALA A 122 -17.78 16.09 2.99
CA ALA A 122 -18.25 14.86 2.33
C ALA A 122 -17.27 13.71 2.56
N PHE A 123 -15.95 13.94 2.34
CA PHE A 123 -14.93 12.93 2.60
C PHE A 123 -14.88 12.52 4.07
N ARG A 124 -14.91 13.50 4.98
CA ARG A 124 -14.92 13.25 6.44
C ARG A 124 -16.10 12.41 6.89
N ALA A 125 -17.28 12.64 6.34
CA ALA A 125 -18.45 11.82 6.63
C ALA A 125 -18.25 10.36 6.18
N GLY A 126 -17.64 10.15 5.02
CA GLY A 126 -17.28 8.80 4.55
C GLY A 126 -16.20 8.15 5.40
N ALA A 127 -15.18 8.90 5.83
CA ALA A 127 -14.13 8.41 6.72
C ALA A 127 -14.68 8.03 8.11
N ALA A 128 -15.63 8.80 8.65
CA ALA A 128 -16.35 8.47 9.88
C ALA A 128 -17.14 7.16 9.72
N ALA A 129 -17.80 6.98 8.57
CA ALA A 129 -18.53 5.74 8.27
C ALA A 129 -17.62 4.50 8.18
N LEU A 130 -16.33 4.66 7.80
CA LEU A 130 -15.32 3.58 7.91
C LEU A 130 -15.02 3.24 9.35
N ALA A 131 -14.74 4.25 10.19
CA ALA A 131 -14.43 4.07 11.59
C ALA A 131 -15.56 3.35 12.34
N GLU A 132 -16.82 3.74 12.09
CA GLU A 132 -18.02 3.11 12.66
C GLU A 132 -18.11 1.61 12.31
N ARG A 133 -17.61 1.19 11.15
CA ARG A 133 -17.59 -0.21 10.69
C ARG A 133 -16.32 -0.96 11.09
N GLY A 134 -15.38 -0.30 11.78
CA GLY A 134 -14.10 -0.87 12.17
C GLY A 134 -13.14 -1.13 11.01
N LEU A 135 -13.43 -0.58 9.81
CA LEU A 135 -12.57 -0.68 8.63
C LEU A 135 -11.38 0.27 8.75
N THR A 136 -10.25 -0.10 8.14
CA THR A 136 -9.06 0.75 8.05
C THR A 136 -9.14 1.70 6.85
N PHE A 137 -8.32 2.75 6.88
CA PHE A 137 -8.10 3.64 5.74
C PHE A 137 -6.64 3.59 5.29
N ASP A 138 -6.41 3.14 4.05
CA ASP A 138 -5.10 3.15 3.41
C ASP A 138 -4.92 4.48 2.67
N ALA A 139 -4.06 5.33 3.19
CA ALA A 139 -3.85 6.70 2.70
C ALA A 139 -2.75 6.74 1.64
N CYS A 140 -3.14 6.64 0.37
CA CYS A 140 -2.24 6.81 -0.76
C CYS A 140 -2.21 8.28 -1.19
N VAL A 141 -1.10 8.96 -0.90
CA VAL A 141 -0.90 10.39 -1.11
C VAL A 141 0.39 10.69 -1.86
N ARG A 142 0.51 11.90 -2.38
CA ARG A 142 1.73 12.39 -3.02
C ARG A 142 2.00 13.84 -2.61
N GLY A 143 3.18 14.05 -2.03
CA GLY A 143 3.63 15.38 -1.60
C GLY A 143 3.07 15.86 -0.26
N GLU A 144 3.72 16.90 0.28
CA GLU A 144 3.48 17.37 1.65
C GLU A 144 2.07 17.98 1.83
N GLY A 145 1.46 18.50 0.76
CA GLY A 145 0.11 19.05 0.82
C GLY A 145 -0.91 18.01 1.23
N GLN A 146 -0.89 16.85 0.56
CA GLN A 146 -1.79 15.75 0.89
C GLN A 146 -1.40 15.03 2.18
N LEU A 147 -0.09 14.95 2.52
CA LEU A 147 0.33 14.47 3.85
C LEU A 147 -0.27 15.33 4.97
N ARG A 148 -0.29 16.66 4.83
CA ARG A 148 -0.94 17.55 5.80
C ARG A 148 -2.44 17.29 5.92
N ASP A 149 -3.11 16.90 4.83
CA ASP A 149 -4.52 16.53 4.88
C ASP A 149 -4.74 15.24 5.70
N VAL A 150 -3.86 14.25 5.55
CA VAL A 150 -3.92 13.01 6.35
C VAL A 150 -3.59 13.27 7.82
N ILE A 151 -2.62 14.16 8.13
CA ILE A 151 -2.34 14.58 9.52
C ILE A 151 -3.59 15.18 10.17
N ARG A 152 -4.30 16.07 9.47
CA ARG A 152 -5.54 16.66 9.97
C ARG A 152 -6.64 15.60 10.16
N LEU A 153 -6.79 14.69 9.20
CA LEU A 153 -7.74 13.58 9.29
C LEU A 153 -7.46 12.72 10.53
N ALA A 154 -6.20 12.34 10.75
CA ALA A 154 -5.79 11.56 11.91
C ALA A 154 -6.04 12.29 13.25
N ALA A 155 -5.79 13.61 13.29
CA ALA A 155 -6.06 14.43 14.48
C ALA A 155 -7.55 14.52 14.82
N GLU A 156 -8.40 14.60 13.80
CA GLU A 156 -9.85 14.78 13.95
C GLU A 156 -10.62 13.47 14.15
N MET A 157 -10.01 12.33 13.76
CA MET A 157 -10.63 10.99 13.81
C MET A 157 -9.71 9.97 14.51
N PRO A 158 -9.49 10.08 15.82
CA PRO A 158 -8.59 9.19 16.55
C PRO A 158 -9.04 7.71 16.56
N GLU A 159 -10.32 7.44 16.30
CA GLU A 159 -10.88 6.08 16.17
C GLU A 159 -10.64 5.43 14.80
N LEU A 160 -10.33 6.21 13.75
CA LEU A 160 -10.03 5.69 12.42
C LEU A 160 -8.58 5.20 12.36
N ARG A 161 -8.40 3.90 12.17
CA ARG A 161 -7.07 3.33 11.90
C ARG A 161 -6.63 3.68 10.49
N ILE A 162 -5.48 4.36 10.38
CA ILE A 162 -4.93 4.83 9.11
C ILE A 162 -3.57 4.17 8.89
N VAL A 163 -3.29 3.74 7.67
CA VAL A 163 -1.92 3.41 7.26
C VAL A 163 -1.50 4.29 6.08
N LEU A 164 -0.32 4.86 6.18
CA LEU A 164 0.28 5.63 5.09
C LEU A 164 0.91 4.68 4.07
N ASP A 165 0.43 4.67 2.84
CA ASP A 165 1.02 3.90 1.75
C ASP A 165 2.35 4.52 1.31
N HIS A 166 3.34 3.65 1.02
CA HIS A 166 4.60 4.00 0.34
C HIS A 166 5.37 5.16 1.00
N LEU A 167 5.35 5.24 2.33
CA LEU A 167 5.98 6.34 3.08
C LEU A 167 5.51 7.73 2.63
N GLY A 168 4.32 7.84 2.00
CA GLY A 168 3.83 9.08 1.41
C GLY A 168 4.53 9.48 0.10
N LYS A 169 5.21 8.54 -0.56
CA LYS A 169 5.88 8.69 -1.86
C LYS A 169 6.94 9.80 -1.88
N PRO A 170 7.99 9.68 -1.06
CA PRO A 170 9.10 10.62 -1.08
C PRO A 170 9.89 10.54 -2.39
N ALA A 171 10.55 11.62 -2.74
CA ALA A 171 11.47 11.66 -3.88
C ALA A 171 12.78 10.91 -3.53
N VAL A 172 12.90 9.66 -3.97
CA VAL A 172 14.06 8.80 -3.63
C VAL A 172 15.23 8.91 -4.63
N GLY A 173 15.00 9.51 -5.80
CA GLY A 173 15.99 9.50 -6.90
C GLY A 173 16.10 8.12 -7.54
N THR A 174 17.29 7.81 -8.08
CA THR A 174 17.61 6.50 -8.66
C THR A 174 18.84 5.91 -7.98
N ALA A 175 19.13 4.62 -8.17
CA ALA A 175 20.36 4.01 -7.63
C ALA A 175 21.65 4.72 -8.07
N ALA A 176 21.66 5.29 -9.28
CA ALA A 176 22.80 6.06 -9.80
C ALA A 176 22.87 7.50 -9.25
N THR A 177 21.73 8.07 -8.89
CA THR A 177 21.61 9.43 -8.36
C THR A 177 20.61 9.44 -7.19
N PRO A 178 20.96 8.86 -6.05
CA PRO A 178 20.06 8.75 -4.90
C PRO A 178 19.78 10.14 -4.30
N SER A 179 18.53 10.32 -3.86
CA SER A 179 18.15 11.47 -3.06
C SER A 179 18.18 11.10 -1.57
N LEU A 180 18.44 12.07 -0.72
CA LEU A 180 18.25 11.92 0.73
C LEU A 180 16.84 12.38 1.13
N PRO A 181 16.32 11.88 2.26
CA PRO A 181 15.08 12.37 2.83
C PRO A 181 15.08 13.90 3.01
N SER A 182 14.06 14.59 2.49
CA SER A 182 13.93 16.02 2.71
C SER A 182 13.45 16.29 4.15
N ALA A 183 13.89 17.41 4.72
CA ALA A 183 13.45 17.81 6.06
C ALA A 183 11.93 18.06 6.12
N GLU A 184 11.34 18.55 5.04
CA GLU A 184 9.89 18.79 4.96
C GLU A 184 9.09 17.49 5.04
N TRP A 185 9.50 16.46 4.28
CA TRP A 185 8.89 15.14 4.34
C TRP A 185 9.10 14.48 5.70
N ALA A 186 10.31 14.52 6.25
CA ALA A 186 10.62 13.93 7.57
C ALA A 186 9.77 14.57 8.68
N ASN A 187 9.64 15.91 8.68
CA ASN A 187 8.81 16.63 9.64
C ASN A 187 7.32 16.28 9.48
N ALA A 188 6.82 16.14 8.24
CA ALA A 188 5.43 15.74 8.01
C ALA A 188 5.19 14.30 8.47
N LEU A 189 6.14 13.39 8.26
CA LEU A 189 6.07 12.01 8.73
C LEU A 189 6.04 11.93 10.27
N THR A 190 6.92 12.70 10.93
CA THR A 190 6.93 12.82 12.41
C THR A 190 5.61 13.36 12.94
N ALA A 191 5.05 14.40 12.30
CA ALA A 191 3.77 14.96 12.70
C ALA A 191 2.61 13.96 12.52
N LEU A 192 2.63 13.17 11.45
CA LEU A 192 1.65 12.10 11.23
C LEU A 192 1.78 10.98 12.26
N ALA A 193 3.01 10.58 12.56
CA ALA A 193 3.33 9.53 13.52
C ALA A 193 2.99 9.88 14.99
N ALA A 194 2.78 11.17 15.31
CA ALA A 194 2.28 11.60 16.61
C ALA A 194 0.88 11.03 16.93
N HIS A 195 0.14 10.58 15.92
CA HIS A 195 -1.16 9.94 16.06
C HIS A 195 -0.98 8.41 16.17
N SER A 196 -1.27 7.84 17.34
CA SER A 196 -0.98 6.43 17.66
C SER A 196 -1.74 5.41 16.81
N GLN A 197 -2.89 5.79 16.22
CA GLN A 197 -3.69 4.96 15.33
C GLN A 197 -3.13 4.92 13.90
N VAL A 198 -2.05 5.66 13.61
CA VAL A 198 -1.44 5.72 12.27
C VAL A 198 -0.22 4.81 12.19
N PHE A 199 -0.19 4.02 11.13
CA PHE A 199 0.89 3.11 10.72
C PHE A 199 1.50 3.57 9.40
N CYS A 200 2.62 2.98 8.99
CA CYS A 200 3.28 3.30 7.72
C CYS A 200 3.77 2.03 7.02
N LYS A 201 3.55 1.96 5.70
CA LYS A 201 4.05 0.87 4.86
C LYS A 201 5.41 1.20 4.29
N LEU A 202 6.37 0.31 4.52
CA LEU A 202 7.65 0.27 3.83
C LEU A 202 7.43 -0.42 2.48
N SER A 203 7.00 0.36 1.49
CA SER A 203 6.58 -0.13 0.17
C SER A 203 6.76 0.94 -0.90
N GLY A 204 6.64 0.57 -2.18
CA GLY A 204 6.51 1.47 -3.33
C GLY A 204 7.74 2.27 -3.71
N LEU A 205 8.84 2.25 -2.95
CA LEU A 205 10.04 3.02 -3.29
C LEU A 205 10.72 2.55 -4.58
N PRO A 206 10.71 1.26 -4.97
CA PRO A 206 11.19 0.84 -6.28
C PRO A 206 10.44 1.52 -7.44
N ALA A 207 9.12 1.70 -7.34
CA ALA A 207 8.33 2.43 -8.34
C ALA A 207 8.68 3.93 -8.35
N GLU A 208 8.86 4.57 -7.19
CA GLU A 208 9.28 5.97 -7.09
C GLU A 208 10.72 6.18 -7.64
N ALA A 209 11.57 5.15 -7.54
CA ALA A 209 12.90 5.10 -8.18
C ALA A 209 12.84 4.71 -9.67
N ARG A 210 11.65 4.56 -10.25
CA ARG A 210 11.45 4.09 -11.63
C ARG A 210 12.20 2.80 -11.95
N GLY A 211 12.14 1.82 -11.05
CA GLY A 211 12.78 0.52 -11.19
C GLY A 211 14.31 0.52 -11.08
N SER A 212 14.94 1.66 -10.81
CA SER A 212 16.39 1.76 -10.56
C SER A 212 16.64 2.07 -9.09
N TRP A 213 16.59 1.05 -8.24
CA TRP A 213 16.71 1.18 -6.79
C TRP A 213 17.85 0.31 -6.22
N SER A 214 18.29 0.64 -5.01
CA SER A 214 19.17 -0.20 -4.20
C SER A 214 18.77 -0.11 -2.71
N ALA A 215 19.18 -1.11 -1.92
CA ALA A 215 18.93 -1.11 -0.49
C ALA A 215 19.52 0.12 0.19
N GLU A 216 20.75 0.47 -0.13
CA GLU A 216 21.45 1.63 0.44
C GLU A 216 20.73 2.95 0.14
N GLN A 217 20.06 3.05 -1.01
CA GLN A 217 19.27 4.24 -1.37
C GLN A 217 17.99 4.34 -0.53
N THR A 218 17.37 3.22 -0.18
CA THR A 218 16.08 3.21 0.52
C THR A 218 16.21 3.27 2.04
N GLU A 219 17.33 2.77 2.61
CA GLU A 219 17.56 2.73 4.06
C GLU A 219 17.40 4.07 4.77
N PRO A 220 17.90 5.22 4.27
CA PRO A 220 17.71 6.51 4.96
C PRO A 220 16.22 6.89 5.13
N PHE A 221 15.34 6.46 4.21
CA PHE A 221 13.90 6.70 4.32
C PHE A 221 13.25 5.79 5.35
N PHE A 222 13.74 4.55 5.47
CA PHE A 222 13.31 3.63 6.51
C PHE A 222 13.77 4.09 7.89
N ASP A 223 14.99 4.64 8.02
CA ASP A 223 15.50 5.17 9.27
C ASP A 223 14.64 6.34 9.78
N VAL A 224 14.25 7.26 8.91
CA VAL A 224 13.31 8.35 9.27
C VAL A 224 11.94 7.80 9.68
N ALA A 225 11.42 6.79 8.96
CA ALA A 225 10.15 6.18 9.33
C ALA A 225 10.23 5.44 10.67
N LEU A 226 11.35 4.76 10.96
CA LEU A 226 11.59 4.10 12.24
C LEU A 226 11.67 5.09 13.39
N GLU A 227 12.37 6.21 13.20
CA GLU A 227 12.45 7.27 14.21
C GLU A 227 11.08 7.88 14.50
N ALA A 228 10.26 8.09 13.46
CA ALA A 228 8.94 8.69 13.59
C ALA A 228 7.90 7.73 14.21
N PHE A 229 7.72 6.54 13.63
CA PHE A 229 6.65 5.61 13.98
C PHE A 229 7.02 4.58 15.04
N GLY A 230 8.31 4.35 15.26
CA GLY A 230 8.79 3.21 16.04
C GLY A 230 8.57 1.86 15.32
N PRO A 231 9.20 0.78 15.81
CA PRO A 231 9.18 -0.52 15.14
C PRO A 231 7.79 -1.18 15.10
N GLU A 232 6.90 -0.82 16.02
CA GLU A 232 5.58 -1.44 16.17
C GLU A 232 4.53 -0.93 15.15
N ARG A 233 4.83 0.12 14.38
CA ARG A 233 3.88 0.73 13.47
C ARG A 233 4.37 0.81 12.03
N LEU A 234 5.39 0.02 11.69
CA LEU A 234 5.90 -0.15 10.33
C LEU A 234 5.52 -1.54 9.82
N MET A 235 5.20 -1.66 8.55
CA MET A 235 4.90 -2.95 7.91
C MET A 235 5.43 -3.00 6.48
N VAL A 236 5.89 -4.18 6.05
CA VAL A 236 6.38 -4.38 4.68
C VAL A 236 5.21 -4.46 3.69
N GLY A 237 5.43 -3.99 2.46
CA GLY A 237 4.54 -4.18 1.32
C GLY A 237 5.34 -4.15 0.03
N SER A 238 5.10 -5.07 -0.88
CA SER A 238 5.85 -5.14 -2.14
C SER A 238 5.43 -4.09 -3.16
N ASP A 239 4.17 -3.68 -3.14
CA ASP A 239 3.57 -2.88 -4.20
C ASP A 239 3.67 -3.57 -5.59
N TRP A 240 3.74 -4.92 -5.57
CA TRP A 240 3.75 -5.71 -6.80
C TRP A 240 2.38 -5.62 -7.51
N PRO A 241 2.35 -5.55 -8.83
CA PRO A 241 3.45 -5.59 -9.77
C PRO A 241 4.04 -4.22 -10.13
N VAL A 242 3.52 -3.12 -9.61
CA VAL A 242 3.95 -1.76 -9.96
C VAL A 242 5.43 -1.54 -9.65
N SER A 243 5.86 -1.95 -8.45
CA SER A 243 7.25 -1.85 -8.00
C SER A 243 8.18 -2.91 -8.61
N ALA A 244 7.64 -3.88 -9.36
CA ALA A 244 8.43 -4.86 -10.11
C ALA A 244 8.82 -4.34 -11.52
N VAL A 245 8.27 -3.22 -11.98
CA VAL A 245 8.64 -2.64 -13.28
C VAL A 245 10.07 -2.16 -13.22
N THR A 246 10.94 -2.73 -14.08
CA THR A 246 12.36 -2.36 -14.17
C THR A 246 12.55 -0.99 -14.81
N ALA A 247 13.78 -0.44 -14.69
CA ALA A 247 14.11 0.84 -15.31
C ALA A 247 13.93 0.82 -16.84
N SER A 248 14.17 -0.30 -17.50
CA SER A 248 13.89 -0.45 -18.94
C SER A 248 12.40 -0.41 -19.24
N GLY A 249 11.55 -1.01 -18.39
CA GLY A 249 10.10 -0.97 -18.51
C GLY A 249 9.55 0.44 -18.40
N TRP A 250 9.99 1.19 -17.44
CA TRP A 250 9.59 2.59 -17.28
C TRP A 250 10.01 3.50 -18.45
N ASN A 251 11.16 3.22 -19.06
CA ASN A 251 11.73 4.09 -20.09
C ASN A 251 11.29 3.74 -21.52
N SER A 252 11.03 2.45 -21.81
CA SER A 252 10.78 2.01 -23.19
C SER A 252 9.35 1.52 -23.44
N GLY A 253 8.56 1.30 -22.38
CA GLY A 253 7.25 0.67 -22.50
C GLY A 253 7.30 -0.76 -23.07
N ALA A 254 8.47 -1.40 -23.07
CA ALA A 254 8.67 -2.72 -23.68
C ALA A 254 7.97 -3.80 -22.82
N ASP A 255 7.38 -4.79 -23.52
CA ASP A 255 6.63 -5.91 -22.97
C ASP A 255 7.58 -6.80 -22.18
N ALA A 256 8.24 -6.78 -21.34
CA ALA A 256 9.08 -7.75 -20.63
C ALA A 256 10.04 -7.14 -19.61
N ALA A 257 9.58 -6.11 -18.94
CA ALA A 257 10.46 -5.40 -18.04
C ALA A 257 9.98 -5.46 -16.60
N LEU A 258 9.58 -6.65 -16.15
CA LEU A 258 9.28 -6.94 -14.75
C LEU A 258 10.39 -7.78 -14.13
N ASP A 259 10.76 -7.43 -12.90
CA ASP A 259 11.65 -8.26 -12.09
C ASP A 259 10.83 -9.39 -11.44
N ALA A 260 11.08 -10.61 -11.87
CA ALA A 260 10.42 -11.80 -11.32
C ALA A 260 10.73 -12.03 -9.82
N GLY A 261 11.83 -11.50 -9.32
CA GLY A 261 12.23 -11.62 -7.91
C GLY A 261 11.79 -10.46 -7.02
N ALA A 262 11.07 -9.47 -7.54
CA ALA A 262 10.83 -8.19 -6.87
C ALA A 262 10.21 -8.33 -5.47
N ILE A 263 9.23 -9.22 -5.26
CA ILE A 263 8.61 -9.43 -3.94
C ILE A 263 9.64 -9.90 -2.91
N GLY A 264 10.41 -10.94 -3.28
CA GLY A 264 11.45 -11.49 -2.41
C GLY A 264 12.56 -10.48 -2.13
N ALA A 265 13.09 -9.85 -3.19
CA ALA A 265 14.17 -8.88 -3.07
C ALA A 265 13.80 -7.69 -2.17
N TRP A 266 12.55 -7.21 -2.25
CA TRP A 266 12.06 -6.14 -1.39
C TRP A 266 11.93 -6.59 0.07
N ALA A 267 11.32 -7.75 0.30
CA ALA A 267 11.20 -8.31 1.66
C ALA A 267 12.57 -8.55 2.30
N ASP A 268 13.55 -9.06 1.54
CA ASP A 268 14.92 -9.28 2.01
C ASP A 268 15.65 -7.97 2.32
N ALA A 269 15.45 -6.93 1.51
CA ALA A 269 16.03 -5.60 1.77
C ALA A 269 15.48 -5.01 3.07
N VAL A 270 14.15 -5.06 3.28
CA VAL A 270 13.52 -4.59 4.52
C VAL A 270 13.96 -5.41 5.73
N ALA A 271 14.04 -6.74 5.59
CA ALA A 271 14.50 -7.64 6.66
C ALA A 271 15.94 -7.36 7.07
N SER A 272 16.83 -7.21 6.07
CA SER A 272 18.25 -6.92 6.29
C SER A 272 18.44 -5.57 6.98
N TRP A 273 17.70 -4.55 6.53
CA TRP A 273 17.71 -3.24 7.18
C TRP A 273 17.22 -3.35 8.65
N ALA A 274 16.07 -3.98 8.90
CA ALA A 274 15.52 -4.12 10.25
C ALA A 274 16.51 -4.84 11.19
N ALA A 275 17.12 -5.94 10.73
CA ALA A 275 18.12 -6.68 11.48
C ALA A 275 19.36 -5.81 11.79
N SER A 276 19.81 -4.98 10.82
CA SER A 276 20.97 -4.08 11.02
C SER A 276 20.71 -2.96 12.03
N ARG A 277 19.45 -2.65 12.30
CA ARG A 277 18.99 -1.66 13.30
C ARG A 277 18.56 -2.31 14.61
N ALA A 278 18.77 -3.63 14.77
CA ALA A 278 18.31 -4.42 15.93
C ALA A 278 16.79 -4.31 16.18
N VAL A 279 16.01 -4.15 15.12
CA VAL A 279 14.56 -4.14 15.14
C VAL A 279 14.06 -5.59 14.94
N ASP A 280 12.97 -5.93 15.61
CA ASP A 280 12.30 -7.22 15.41
C ASP A 280 11.80 -7.36 13.96
N VAL A 281 12.46 -8.21 13.20
CA VAL A 281 12.17 -8.47 11.79
C VAL A 281 10.76 -9.02 11.63
N ASP A 282 10.30 -9.92 12.52
CA ASP A 282 8.95 -10.50 12.46
C ASP A 282 7.86 -9.44 12.71
N ALA A 283 8.13 -8.45 13.57
CA ALA A 283 7.20 -7.36 13.77
C ALA A 283 6.92 -6.61 12.46
N ILE A 284 7.98 -6.25 11.72
CA ILE A 284 7.89 -5.49 10.45
C ILE A 284 7.33 -6.34 9.31
N LEU A 285 7.76 -7.60 9.22
CA LEU A 285 7.40 -8.46 8.09
C LEU A 285 6.05 -9.16 8.27
N TRP A 286 5.51 -9.23 9.49
CA TRP A 286 4.27 -9.97 9.74
C TRP A 286 3.36 -9.33 10.79
N SER A 287 3.79 -9.31 12.04
CA SER A 287 2.90 -9.11 13.18
C SER A 287 2.22 -7.75 13.20
N ASN A 288 2.89 -6.69 12.70
CA ASN A 288 2.31 -5.35 12.64
C ASN A 288 1.17 -5.25 11.64
N ALA A 289 1.31 -5.86 10.45
CA ALA A 289 0.24 -5.89 9.44
C ALA A 289 -0.94 -6.75 9.93
N GLU A 290 -0.67 -7.93 10.49
CA GLU A 290 -1.69 -8.82 11.06
C GLU A 290 -2.52 -8.10 12.14
N ARG A 291 -1.84 -7.41 13.07
CA ARG A 291 -2.49 -6.62 14.12
C ARG A 291 -3.26 -5.42 13.56
N PHE A 292 -2.67 -4.68 12.62
CA PHE A 292 -3.30 -3.48 12.04
C PHE A 292 -4.59 -3.82 11.31
N TYR A 293 -4.57 -4.83 10.45
CA TYR A 293 -5.74 -5.26 9.68
C TYR A 293 -6.64 -6.26 10.43
N ARG A 294 -6.24 -6.70 11.65
CA ARG A 294 -6.96 -7.69 12.47
C ARG A 294 -7.21 -8.99 11.71
N LEU A 295 -6.17 -9.48 11.04
CA LEU A 295 -6.26 -10.74 10.28
C LEU A 295 -6.27 -11.94 11.24
N SER A 296 -7.04 -12.95 10.84
CA SER A 296 -7.19 -14.21 11.60
C SER A 296 -6.46 -15.36 10.89
#